data_d3a2a87c28d01dc5c94f71665d670281
#
_entry.id   d3a2a87c28d01dc5c94f71665d670281
#
_cell.length_a   1.000
_cell.length_b   1.000
_cell.length_c   1.000
_cell.angle_alpha   90.00
_cell.angle_beta   90.00
_cell.angle_gamma   90.00
#
_symmetry.space_group_name_H-M   'P 1'
#
loop_
_entity.id
_entity.type
_entity.pdbx_description
1 polymer ?
#
loop_
_entity_poly.entity_id
_entity_poly.type
_entity_poly.pdbx_seq_one_letter_code
_entity_poly.pdbx_strand_id
1 'polypeptide(L)'
;MSKIILGFVGQIASGKGTAVAYLKEKYGASAHRFSSMLRDVLDRLYLEQSRENMQKISSVLRENFGEDTLAKVMAEDVKNTPNSLVAIDGIRRPADAKYLKEILGFKLIHIFADREKRYERIVARGENSDDRKKTFEEFKKDHEREAEREIGEIALEAIEQIDNNGSLEKLYEQLDQLVNKYGNQN
;
A
#
# COMPACT_ATOMS: atom_id res chain seq x y z
N MET A 1 -16.52 -19.44 -1.61
CA MET A 1 -16.54 -18.06 -1.09
C MET A 1 -15.87 -17.16 -2.11
N SER A 2 -16.46 -16.01 -2.41
CA SER A 2 -15.83 -15.03 -3.29
C SER A 2 -14.59 -14.47 -2.62
N LYS A 3 -13.54 -14.20 -3.40
CA LYS A 3 -12.28 -13.61 -2.93
C LYS A 3 -12.52 -12.15 -2.52
N ILE A 4 -12.05 -11.75 -1.34
CA ILE A 4 -12.04 -10.36 -0.88
C ILE A 4 -10.65 -9.80 -1.09
N ILE A 5 -10.53 -8.69 -1.80
CA ILE A 5 -9.25 -8.06 -2.11
C ILE A 5 -9.30 -6.62 -1.61
N LEU A 6 -8.58 -6.32 -0.53
CA LEU A 6 -8.51 -5.01 0.08
C LEU A 6 -7.22 -4.30 -0.37
N GLY A 7 -7.35 -3.34 -1.27
CA GLY A 7 -6.25 -2.50 -1.73
C GLY A 7 -6.17 -1.21 -0.91
N PHE A 8 -5.05 -0.97 -0.24
CA PHE A 8 -4.87 0.19 0.61
C PHE A 8 -4.12 1.31 -0.11
N VAL A 9 -4.74 2.48 -0.15
CA VAL A 9 -4.14 3.74 -0.58
C VAL A 9 -4.04 4.69 0.61
N GLY A 10 -3.05 5.56 0.59
CA GLY A 10 -2.81 6.57 1.62
C GLY A 10 -1.36 7.00 1.66
N GLN A 11 -1.13 8.16 2.22
CA GLN A 11 0.18 8.80 2.28
C GLN A 11 1.17 8.00 3.13
N ILE A 12 2.46 8.36 3.05
CA ILE A 12 3.51 7.72 3.85
C ILE A 12 3.17 7.78 5.35
N ALA A 13 3.41 6.67 6.07
CA ALA A 13 3.10 6.49 7.50
C ALA A 13 1.61 6.65 7.90
N SER A 14 0.66 6.56 6.95
CA SER A 14 -0.77 6.55 7.28
C SER A 14 -1.24 5.27 7.99
N GLY A 15 -0.44 4.18 7.98
CA GLY A 15 -0.76 2.92 8.67
C GLY A 15 -1.11 1.75 7.76
N LYS A 16 -0.94 1.87 6.44
CA LYS A 16 -1.22 0.78 5.47
C LYS A 16 -0.51 -0.52 5.80
N GLY A 17 0.81 -0.45 6.07
CA GLY A 17 1.58 -1.64 6.43
C GLY A 17 1.10 -2.30 7.72
N THR A 18 0.70 -1.51 8.72
CA THR A 18 0.09 -2.00 9.97
C THR A 18 -1.24 -2.71 9.70
N ALA A 19 -2.09 -2.13 8.84
CA ALA A 19 -3.35 -2.74 8.44
C ALA A 19 -3.15 -4.09 7.74
N VAL A 20 -2.21 -4.15 6.79
CA VAL A 20 -1.88 -5.40 6.08
C VAL A 20 -1.32 -6.46 7.03
N ALA A 21 -0.43 -6.08 7.96
CA ALA A 21 0.13 -6.98 8.96
C ALA A 21 -0.98 -7.56 9.87
N TYR A 22 -1.88 -6.73 10.34
CA TYR A 22 -3.02 -7.16 11.16
C TYR A 22 -3.94 -8.15 10.43
N LEU A 23 -4.30 -7.85 9.17
CA LEU A 23 -5.13 -8.75 8.38
C LEU A 23 -4.45 -10.10 8.11
N LYS A 24 -3.14 -10.08 7.89
CA LYS A 24 -2.34 -11.30 7.75
C LYS A 24 -2.34 -12.13 9.03
N GLU A 25 -2.10 -11.50 10.17
CA GLU A 25 -1.99 -12.18 11.48
C GLU A 25 -3.34 -12.72 11.95
N LYS A 26 -4.39 -11.91 11.92
CA LYS A 26 -5.70 -12.26 12.49
C LYS A 26 -6.54 -13.12 11.56
N TYR A 27 -6.52 -12.85 10.26
CA TYR A 27 -7.42 -13.45 9.27
C TYR A 27 -6.72 -14.36 8.26
N GLY A 28 -5.39 -14.52 8.35
CA GLY A 28 -4.62 -15.31 7.39
C GLY A 28 -4.61 -14.72 5.98
N ALA A 29 -4.76 -13.39 5.85
CA ALA A 29 -4.74 -12.73 4.56
C ALA A 29 -3.40 -12.92 3.85
N SER A 30 -3.43 -13.14 2.54
CA SER A 30 -2.23 -12.99 1.72
C SER A 30 -1.89 -11.51 1.57
N ALA A 31 -0.64 -11.16 1.88
CA ALA A 31 -0.15 -9.79 1.83
C ALA A 31 0.67 -9.56 0.56
N HIS A 32 0.27 -8.62 -0.26
CA HIS A 32 1.01 -8.19 -1.44
C HIS A 32 1.44 -6.73 -1.30
N ARG A 33 2.61 -6.40 -1.85
CA ARG A 33 3.15 -5.05 -1.82
C ARG A 33 3.84 -4.74 -3.14
N PHE A 34 3.54 -3.60 -3.76
CA PHE A 34 4.17 -3.20 -5.02
C PHE A 34 5.71 -3.19 -4.97
N SER A 35 6.28 -2.78 -3.85
CA SER A 35 7.75 -2.78 -3.70
C SER A 35 8.36 -4.18 -3.58
N SER A 36 7.59 -5.23 -3.29
CA SER A 36 8.14 -6.60 -3.22
C SER A 36 8.62 -7.06 -4.57
N MET A 37 7.86 -6.83 -5.64
CA MET A 37 8.27 -7.16 -7.01
C MET A 37 9.63 -6.54 -7.38
N LEU A 38 9.85 -5.29 -6.96
CA LEU A 38 11.12 -4.60 -7.21
C LEU A 38 12.26 -5.19 -6.38
N ARG A 39 11.96 -5.58 -5.14
CA ARG A 39 12.94 -6.24 -4.26
C ARG A 39 13.35 -7.60 -4.81
N ASP A 40 12.40 -8.40 -5.29
CA ASP A 40 12.66 -9.71 -5.89
C ASP A 40 13.61 -9.60 -7.10
N VAL A 41 13.43 -8.56 -7.94
CA VAL A 41 14.34 -8.27 -9.05
C VAL A 41 15.72 -7.88 -8.54
N LEU A 42 15.80 -6.99 -7.54
CA LEU A 42 17.08 -6.56 -6.96
C LEU A 42 17.82 -7.73 -6.30
N ASP A 43 17.11 -8.58 -5.55
CA ASP A 43 17.67 -9.76 -4.92
C ASP A 43 18.23 -10.74 -5.97
N ARG A 44 17.49 -10.96 -7.05
CA ARG A 44 17.94 -11.82 -8.15
C ARG A 44 19.18 -11.28 -8.85
N LEU A 45 19.34 -9.96 -8.87
CA LEU A 45 20.51 -9.28 -9.44
C LEU A 45 21.66 -9.11 -8.42
N TYR A 46 21.47 -9.55 -7.17
CA TYR A 46 22.40 -9.35 -6.05
C TYR A 46 22.73 -7.87 -5.79
N LEU A 47 21.74 -6.98 -5.97
CA LEU A 47 21.85 -5.55 -5.74
C LEU A 47 21.21 -5.17 -4.40
N GLU A 48 21.72 -4.10 -3.79
CA GLU A 48 21.18 -3.56 -2.54
C GLU A 48 19.72 -3.13 -2.73
N GLN A 49 18.86 -3.48 -1.78
CA GLN A 49 17.45 -3.08 -1.73
C GLN A 49 17.28 -1.63 -1.26
N SER A 50 18.08 -0.71 -1.79
CA SER A 50 17.97 0.72 -1.49
C SER A 50 16.76 1.34 -2.20
N ARG A 51 16.30 2.49 -1.67
CA ARG A 51 15.22 3.26 -2.29
C ARG A 51 15.61 3.69 -3.71
N GLU A 52 16.87 4.06 -3.92
CA GLU A 52 17.41 4.47 -5.22
C GLU A 52 17.34 3.32 -6.23
N ASN A 53 17.80 2.13 -5.85
CA ASN A 53 17.78 0.96 -6.74
C ASN A 53 16.36 0.53 -7.07
N MET A 54 15.45 0.53 -6.09
CA MET A 54 14.02 0.25 -6.33
C MET A 54 13.42 1.26 -7.33
N GLN A 55 13.75 2.53 -7.21
CA GLN A 55 13.28 3.55 -8.14
C GLN A 55 13.84 3.34 -9.55
N LYS A 56 15.14 3.05 -9.69
CA LYS A 56 15.77 2.75 -10.98
C LYS A 56 15.10 1.56 -11.67
N ILE A 57 14.93 0.43 -10.96
CA ILE A 57 14.26 -0.75 -11.53
C ILE A 57 12.82 -0.40 -11.92
N SER A 58 12.08 0.33 -11.08
CA SER A 58 10.71 0.75 -11.39
C SER A 58 10.65 1.59 -12.66
N SER A 59 11.56 2.57 -12.83
CA SER A 59 11.62 3.41 -14.04
C SER A 59 11.96 2.58 -15.27
N VAL A 60 13.01 1.75 -15.21
CA VAL A 60 13.43 0.90 -16.34
C VAL A 60 12.29 -0.04 -16.79
N LEU A 61 11.60 -0.68 -15.84
CA LEU A 61 10.49 -1.57 -16.17
C LEU A 61 9.35 -0.82 -16.86
N ARG A 62 8.99 0.37 -16.40
CA ARG A 62 7.93 1.18 -16.99
C ARG A 62 8.29 1.73 -18.35
N GLU A 63 9.47 2.29 -18.49
CA GLU A 63 9.95 2.86 -19.75
C GLU A 63 10.03 1.82 -20.88
N ASN A 64 10.41 0.59 -20.55
CA ASN A 64 10.64 -0.44 -21.57
C ASN A 64 9.45 -1.39 -21.78
N PHE A 65 8.59 -1.59 -20.76
CA PHE A 65 7.49 -2.55 -20.81
C PHE A 65 6.10 -1.91 -20.62
N GLY A 66 6.05 -0.58 -20.44
CA GLY A 66 4.83 0.20 -20.27
C GLY A 66 4.56 0.61 -18.83
N GLU A 67 3.94 1.80 -18.68
CA GLU A 67 3.66 2.44 -17.39
C GLU A 67 2.83 1.59 -16.43
N ASP A 68 2.04 0.68 -16.97
CA ASP A 68 1.13 -0.19 -16.21
C ASP A 68 1.70 -1.60 -15.95
N THR A 69 2.96 -1.87 -16.31
CA THR A 69 3.60 -3.20 -16.16
C THR A 69 3.50 -3.74 -14.74
N LEU A 70 3.85 -2.92 -13.74
CA LEU A 70 3.79 -3.36 -12.33
C LEU A 70 2.34 -3.60 -11.85
N ALA A 71 1.39 -2.86 -12.38
CA ALA A 71 -0.03 -3.07 -12.08
C ALA A 71 -0.56 -4.39 -12.66
N LYS A 72 -0.11 -4.77 -13.87
CA LYS A 72 -0.41 -6.07 -14.48
C LYS A 72 0.15 -7.22 -13.65
N VAL A 73 1.42 -7.12 -13.25
CA VAL A 73 2.07 -8.15 -12.39
C VAL A 73 1.28 -8.30 -11.08
N MET A 74 0.97 -7.20 -10.39
CA MET A 74 0.18 -7.24 -9.16
C MET A 74 -1.18 -7.91 -9.36
N ALA A 75 -1.87 -7.60 -10.44
CA ALA A 75 -3.17 -8.19 -10.74
C ALA A 75 -3.08 -9.71 -10.96
N GLU A 76 -2.04 -10.18 -11.66
CA GLU A 76 -1.81 -11.61 -11.86
C GLU A 76 -1.42 -12.32 -10.55
N ASP A 77 -0.55 -11.73 -9.73
CA ASP A 77 -0.20 -12.26 -8.41
C ASP A 77 -1.45 -12.43 -7.53
N VAL A 78 -2.32 -11.43 -7.52
CA VAL A 78 -3.59 -11.45 -6.76
C VAL A 78 -4.56 -12.53 -7.30
N LYS A 79 -4.69 -12.66 -8.61
CA LYS A 79 -5.53 -13.72 -9.23
C LYS A 79 -5.05 -15.12 -8.85
N ASN A 80 -3.73 -15.32 -8.89
CA ASN A 80 -3.09 -16.61 -8.60
C ASN A 80 -2.97 -16.92 -7.11
N THR A 81 -3.25 -15.96 -6.23
CA THR A 81 -3.25 -16.17 -4.77
C THR A 81 -4.41 -17.07 -4.35
N PRO A 82 -4.19 -18.20 -3.65
CA PRO A 82 -5.26 -19.12 -3.28
C PRO A 82 -6.16 -18.62 -2.15
N ASN A 83 -5.67 -17.70 -1.31
CA ASN A 83 -6.39 -17.21 -0.13
C ASN A 83 -7.66 -16.45 -0.52
N SER A 84 -8.71 -16.62 0.29
CA SER A 84 -9.98 -15.91 0.14
C SER A 84 -9.90 -14.43 0.54
N LEU A 85 -8.93 -14.06 1.39
CA LEU A 85 -8.66 -12.67 1.77
C LEU A 85 -7.26 -12.26 1.30
N VAL A 86 -7.19 -11.18 0.56
CA VAL A 86 -5.95 -10.58 0.04
C VAL A 86 -5.87 -9.12 0.48
N ALA A 87 -4.72 -8.71 0.97
CA ALA A 87 -4.44 -7.34 1.38
C ALA A 87 -3.26 -6.77 0.55
N ILE A 88 -3.44 -5.63 -0.08
CA ILE A 88 -2.45 -5.01 -0.98
C ILE A 88 -2.00 -3.67 -0.41
N ASP A 89 -0.68 -3.52 -0.16
CA ASP A 89 -0.04 -2.26 0.21
C ASP A 89 0.67 -1.62 -0.99
N GLY A 90 0.71 -0.31 -1.00
CA GLY A 90 1.55 0.45 -1.92
C GLY A 90 0.87 0.89 -3.21
N ILE A 91 -0.46 0.88 -3.28
CA ILE A 91 -1.21 1.56 -4.34
C ILE A 91 -0.98 3.07 -4.16
N ARG A 92 -0.43 3.73 -5.18
CA ARG A 92 -0.04 5.15 -5.13
C ARG A 92 -0.59 5.97 -6.28
N ARG A 93 -0.96 5.33 -7.39
CA ARG A 93 -1.39 5.98 -8.62
C ARG A 93 -2.66 5.31 -9.16
N PRO A 94 -3.48 6.04 -9.91
CA PRO A 94 -4.62 5.45 -10.61
C PRO A 94 -4.23 4.24 -11.47
N ALA A 95 -3.07 4.31 -12.14
CA ALA A 95 -2.53 3.21 -12.95
C ALA A 95 -2.27 1.93 -12.14
N ASP A 96 -1.85 2.04 -10.86
CA ASP A 96 -1.59 0.89 -9.99
C ASP A 96 -2.89 0.10 -9.69
N ALA A 97 -4.03 0.77 -9.62
CA ALA A 97 -5.33 0.14 -9.33
C ALA A 97 -6.08 -0.32 -10.60
N LYS A 98 -5.64 0.05 -11.80
CA LYS A 98 -6.36 -0.18 -13.05
C LYS A 98 -6.84 -1.62 -13.22
N TYR A 99 -5.93 -2.58 -13.19
CA TYR A 99 -6.26 -4.00 -13.39
C TYR A 99 -6.82 -4.67 -12.13
N LEU A 100 -6.52 -4.12 -10.94
CA LEU A 100 -7.09 -4.61 -9.70
C LEU A 100 -8.58 -4.35 -9.63
N LYS A 101 -9.06 -3.21 -10.14
CA LYS A 101 -10.49 -2.84 -10.18
C LYS A 101 -11.32 -3.78 -11.05
N GLU A 102 -10.70 -4.46 -12.03
CA GLU A 102 -11.35 -5.44 -12.88
C GLU A 102 -11.54 -6.79 -12.19
N ILE A 103 -10.87 -7.03 -11.04
CA ILE A 103 -10.96 -8.28 -10.31
C ILE A 103 -12.18 -8.24 -9.38
N LEU A 104 -13.07 -9.24 -9.54
CA LEU A 104 -14.24 -9.38 -8.67
C LEU A 104 -13.81 -9.45 -7.20
N GLY A 105 -14.46 -8.64 -6.37
CA GLY A 105 -14.15 -8.57 -4.93
C GLY A 105 -13.09 -7.55 -4.55
N PHE A 106 -12.49 -6.82 -5.50
CA PHE A 106 -11.57 -5.73 -5.18
C PHE A 106 -12.30 -4.53 -4.55
N LYS A 107 -11.73 -4.03 -3.47
CA LYS A 107 -12.17 -2.85 -2.73
C LYS A 107 -10.98 -1.93 -2.48
N LEU A 108 -11.06 -0.69 -2.95
CA LEU A 108 -10.05 0.33 -2.67
C LEU A 108 -10.40 1.03 -1.36
N ILE A 109 -9.47 1.05 -0.43
CA ILE A 109 -9.62 1.57 0.92
C ILE A 109 -8.61 2.69 1.15
N HIS A 110 -9.07 3.88 1.51
CA HIS A 110 -8.20 4.99 1.88
C HIS A 110 -7.92 4.97 3.39
N ILE A 111 -6.65 4.80 3.76
CA ILE A 111 -6.22 4.99 5.15
C ILE A 111 -5.55 6.35 5.26
N PHE A 112 -6.12 7.22 6.08
CA PHE A 112 -5.59 8.55 6.31
C PHE A 112 -5.17 8.76 7.77
N ALA A 113 -4.21 9.64 7.99
CA ALA A 113 -3.80 10.15 9.29
C ALA A 113 -3.26 11.56 9.11
N ASP A 114 -3.39 12.37 10.13
CA ASP A 114 -2.89 13.75 10.15
C ASP A 114 -1.38 13.80 9.93
N ARG A 115 -0.92 14.88 9.32
CA ARG A 115 0.47 15.04 8.90
C ARG A 115 1.43 14.93 10.08
N GLU A 116 1.07 15.53 11.21
CA GLU A 116 1.84 15.52 12.46
C GLU A 116 2.02 14.09 12.97
N LYS A 117 0.94 13.31 13.04
CA LYS A 117 0.99 11.90 13.47
C LYS A 117 1.81 11.03 12.52
N ARG A 118 1.73 11.29 11.22
CA ARG A 118 2.53 10.58 10.23
C ARG A 118 4.01 10.88 10.37
N TYR A 119 4.35 12.14 10.66
CA TYR A 119 5.72 12.55 10.97
C TYR A 119 6.26 11.84 12.21
N GLU A 120 5.52 11.88 13.33
CA GLU A 120 5.89 11.19 14.58
C GLU A 120 6.16 9.70 14.33
N ARG A 121 5.30 9.03 13.54
CA ARG A 121 5.44 7.62 13.19
C ARG A 121 6.67 7.32 12.34
N ILE A 122 7.03 8.20 11.40
CA ILE A 122 8.24 8.03 10.59
C ILE A 122 9.49 8.11 11.46
N VAL A 123 9.57 9.13 12.31
CA VAL A 123 10.71 9.32 13.21
C VAL A 123 10.84 8.15 14.18
N ALA A 124 9.72 7.71 14.77
CA ALA A 124 9.70 6.58 15.70
C ALA A 124 10.09 5.25 15.03
N ARG A 125 9.60 5.00 13.82
CA ARG A 125 9.85 3.75 13.08
C ARG A 125 11.30 3.64 12.61
N GLY A 126 11.87 4.73 12.07
CA GLY A 126 13.24 4.78 11.57
C GLY A 126 13.57 3.68 10.56
N GLU A 127 12.66 3.41 9.63
CA GLU A 127 12.82 2.35 8.60
C GLU A 127 13.96 2.66 7.63
N ASN A 128 14.18 3.94 7.34
CA ASN A 128 15.29 4.39 6.53
C ASN A 128 16.32 5.11 7.43
N SER A 129 17.57 5.13 7.01
CA SER A 129 18.68 5.70 7.75
C SER A 129 18.52 7.19 8.09
N ASP A 130 17.76 7.93 7.29
CA ASP A 130 17.47 9.36 7.42
C ASP A 130 16.18 9.65 8.24
N ASP A 131 15.29 8.68 8.41
CA ASP A 131 13.98 8.90 9.02
C ASP A 131 14.06 9.49 10.44
N ARG A 132 14.96 8.98 11.27
CA ARG A 132 15.12 9.43 12.68
C ARG A 132 15.66 10.86 12.82
N LYS A 133 16.35 11.37 11.82
CA LYS A 133 16.94 12.70 11.80
C LYS A 133 16.12 13.70 11.00
N LYS A 134 15.06 13.25 10.34
CA LYS A 134 14.22 14.06 9.46
C LYS A 134 13.50 15.13 10.26
N THR A 135 13.62 16.37 9.85
CA THR A 135 12.84 17.49 10.40
C THR A 135 11.42 17.49 9.85
N PHE A 136 10.50 18.17 10.53
CA PHE A 136 9.13 18.32 10.06
C PHE A 136 9.05 19.08 8.73
N GLU A 137 9.91 20.06 8.51
CA GLU A 137 9.97 20.81 7.25
C GLU A 137 10.47 19.94 6.08
N GLU A 138 11.45 19.09 6.30
CA GLU A 138 11.89 18.11 5.30
C GLU A 138 10.79 17.10 4.99
N PHE A 139 10.06 16.66 6.02
CA PHE A 139 8.91 15.78 5.84
C PHE A 139 7.80 16.45 5.01
N LYS A 140 7.51 17.74 5.23
CA LYS A 140 6.55 18.50 4.40
C LYS A 140 7.00 18.56 2.94
N LYS A 141 8.27 18.85 2.67
CA LYS A 141 8.81 18.87 1.30
C LYS A 141 8.68 17.53 0.59
N ASP A 142 8.82 16.41 1.32
CA ASP A 142 8.60 15.09 0.75
C ASP A 142 7.15 14.87 0.27
N HIS A 143 6.18 15.58 0.86
CA HIS A 143 4.77 15.55 0.45
C HIS A 143 4.47 16.31 -0.84
N GLU A 144 5.36 17.21 -1.26
CA GLU A 144 5.23 17.96 -2.51
C GLU A 144 5.70 17.16 -3.71
N ARG A 145 6.30 15.99 -3.49
CA ARG A 145 6.74 15.10 -4.55
C ARG A 145 5.55 14.52 -5.32
N GLU A 146 5.75 14.29 -6.60
CA GLU A 146 4.73 13.81 -7.55
C GLU A 146 3.94 12.60 -7.03
N ALA A 147 4.63 11.61 -6.44
CA ALA A 147 4.00 10.41 -5.89
C ALA A 147 2.96 10.67 -4.78
N GLU A 148 3.10 11.77 -4.02
CA GLU A 148 2.12 12.11 -2.96
C GLU A 148 0.91 12.85 -3.53
N ARG A 149 1.03 13.55 -4.68
CA ARG A 149 -0.11 14.17 -5.38
C ARG A 149 -1.00 13.12 -5.99
N GLU A 150 -0.43 12.13 -6.68
CA GLU A 150 -1.17 11.04 -7.28
C GLU A 150 -1.92 10.19 -6.25
N ILE A 151 -1.38 10.07 -5.00
CA ILE A 151 -2.09 9.44 -3.89
C ILE A 151 -3.39 10.17 -3.57
N GLY A 152 -3.40 11.51 -3.61
CA GLY A 152 -4.62 12.29 -3.42
C GLY A 152 -5.70 11.96 -4.45
N GLU A 153 -5.31 11.85 -5.72
CA GLU A 153 -6.23 11.52 -6.81
C GLU A 153 -6.83 10.12 -6.64
N ILE A 154 -6.01 9.10 -6.46
CA ILE A 154 -6.50 7.72 -6.30
C ILE A 154 -7.30 7.52 -5.00
N ALA A 155 -7.01 8.29 -3.94
CA ALA A 155 -7.76 8.22 -2.69
C ALA A 155 -9.23 8.68 -2.84
N LEU A 156 -9.52 9.57 -3.80
CA LEU A 156 -10.90 9.98 -4.11
C LEU A 156 -11.75 8.85 -4.72
N GLU A 157 -11.11 7.84 -5.28
CA GLU A 157 -11.79 6.67 -5.84
C GLU A 157 -12.03 5.56 -4.81
N ALA A 158 -11.54 5.74 -3.57
CA ALA A 158 -11.73 4.77 -2.50
C ALA A 158 -13.20 4.70 -2.10
N ILE A 159 -13.72 3.48 -1.96
CA ILE A 159 -15.11 3.23 -1.56
C ILE A 159 -15.29 3.18 -0.03
N GLU A 160 -14.19 3.08 0.70
CA GLU A 160 -14.13 3.08 2.17
C GLU A 160 -12.98 3.96 2.64
N GLN A 161 -13.16 4.55 3.81
CA GLN A 161 -12.12 5.34 4.48
C GLN A 161 -11.88 4.82 5.89
N ILE A 162 -10.63 4.76 6.29
CA ILE A 162 -10.17 4.42 7.63
C ILE A 162 -9.48 5.64 8.23
N ASP A 163 -10.01 6.15 9.31
CA ASP A 163 -9.35 7.18 10.13
C ASP A 163 -8.36 6.52 11.09
N ASN A 164 -7.07 6.71 10.81
CA ASN A 164 -5.99 6.22 11.65
C ASN A 164 -5.34 7.33 12.49
N ASN A 165 -6.14 8.26 13.01
CA ASN A 165 -5.71 9.28 13.97
C ASN A 165 -5.82 8.80 15.42
N GLY A 166 -6.51 7.70 15.66
CA GLY A 166 -6.72 7.10 16.97
C GLY A 166 -5.64 6.13 17.39
N SER A 167 -6.02 5.20 18.29
CA SER A 167 -5.17 4.10 18.76
C SER A 167 -5.14 2.95 17.73
N LEU A 168 -4.22 1.98 17.97
CA LEU A 168 -4.15 0.76 17.16
C LEU A 168 -5.44 -0.06 17.24
N GLU A 169 -6.06 -0.11 18.40
CA GLU A 169 -7.32 -0.83 18.63
C GLU A 169 -8.42 -0.26 17.73
N LYS A 170 -8.54 1.07 17.61
CA LYS A 170 -9.49 1.72 16.71
C LYS A 170 -9.21 1.41 15.24
N LEU A 171 -7.95 1.32 14.84
CA LEU A 171 -7.59 0.88 13.49
C LEU A 171 -8.06 -0.56 13.26
N TYR A 172 -7.81 -1.45 14.21
CA TYR A 172 -8.17 -2.86 14.12
C TYR A 172 -9.68 -3.07 14.10
N GLU A 173 -10.45 -2.34 14.91
CA GLU A 173 -11.92 -2.36 14.88
C GLU A 173 -12.47 -1.98 13.49
N GLN A 174 -11.93 -0.93 12.86
CA GLN A 174 -12.34 -0.53 11.52
C GLN A 174 -11.99 -1.60 10.47
N LEU A 175 -10.84 -2.26 10.59
CA LEU A 175 -10.45 -3.36 9.70
C LEU A 175 -11.36 -4.59 9.90
N ASP A 176 -11.71 -4.91 11.14
CA ASP A 176 -12.66 -5.99 11.45
C ASP A 176 -14.04 -5.73 10.84
N GLN A 177 -14.52 -4.49 10.92
CA GLN A 177 -15.77 -4.07 10.29
C GLN A 177 -15.73 -4.27 8.77
N LEU A 178 -14.61 -3.92 8.10
CA LEU A 178 -14.45 -4.14 6.66
C LEU A 178 -14.46 -5.62 6.30
N VAL A 179 -13.73 -6.46 7.04
CA VAL A 179 -13.72 -7.90 6.79
C VAL A 179 -15.11 -8.50 6.99
N ASN A 180 -15.82 -8.12 8.04
CA ASN A 180 -17.19 -8.58 8.28
C ASN A 180 -18.16 -8.10 7.21
N LYS A 181 -18.06 -6.81 6.79
CA LYS A 181 -18.91 -6.21 5.75
C LYS A 181 -18.81 -6.96 4.43
N TYR A 182 -17.59 -7.27 3.99
CA TYR A 182 -17.34 -7.89 2.70
C TYR A 182 -17.27 -9.43 2.76
N GLY A 183 -17.01 -10.00 3.94
CA GLY A 183 -17.02 -11.44 4.17
C GLY A 183 -18.41 -12.06 4.21
N ASN A 184 -19.41 -11.30 4.65
CA ASN A 184 -20.81 -11.75 4.79
C ASN A 184 -21.69 -11.43 3.57
N GLN A 185 -21.13 -10.91 2.48
CA GLN A 185 -21.88 -10.59 1.25
C GLN A 185 -21.99 -11.79 0.28
N ASN A 186 -21.93 -13.02 0.82
CA ASN A 186 -22.06 -14.27 0.05
C ASN A 186 -23.34 -15.00 0.40
#